data_9036249fca9c485791f53b3e606bfbf0
#
_entry.id   9036249fca9c485791f53b3e606bfbf0
#
_cell.length_a   1.000
_cell.length_b   1.000
_cell.length_c   1.000
_cell.angle_alpha   90.00
_cell.angle_beta   90.00
_cell.angle_gamma   90.00
#
_symmetry.space_group_name_H-M   'P 1'
#
loop_
_entity.id
_entity.type
_entity.pdbx_description
1 polymer ?
#
loop_
_entity_poly.entity_id
_entity_poly.type
_entity_poly.pdbx_seq_one_letter_code
_entity_poly.pdbx_strand_id
1 'polypeptide(L)'
;LVRYLSGGSPLPLDQPLPIYTIMFFQNIIGMLLISAWIWKTKQFKLELNTNRPWLHTFRIITAALGIGLWYLSLRYIPVTQVVALSFIAPIITVLAAVLILRENFDLQRKIAVILSISGGFLIARPDRALINSTIYSWYMLLPLLAAFVFSLDKVLTRELLKQYESPRALTWYLLTFIAPLSLLPMLYYGWVSPTTEHLPWLLLLGSLGALAHYAFNKAYELAEVTFLLPFGAAKLIICALASYIIFFEIPKTFDMWLGITVITLSTMVLSINAKFFNKFSKQPLPLAS
;
A
#
# COMPACT_ATOMS: atom_id res chain seq x y z
N LEU A 1 -5.82 -9.09 -10.71
CA LEU A 1 -5.40 -8.47 -11.97
C LEU A 1 -3.91 -8.68 -12.25
N VAL A 2 -3.00 -8.26 -11.33
CA VAL A 2 -1.54 -8.44 -11.55
C VAL A 2 -1.21 -9.91 -11.80
N ARG A 3 -1.71 -10.83 -10.97
CA ARG A 3 -1.50 -12.28 -11.12
C ARG A 3 -2.03 -12.79 -12.47
N TYR A 4 -3.14 -12.27 -12.95
CA TYR A 4 -3.72 -12.60 -14.26
C TYR A 4 -2.80 -12.13 -15.39
N LEU A 5 -2.40 -10.86 -15.36
CA LEU A 5 -1.53 -10.26 -16.38
C LEU A 5 -0.13 -10.86 -16.42
N SER A 6 0.38 -11.40 -15.30
CA SER A 6 1.71 -12.02 -15.21
C SER A 6 1.70 -13.53 -15.49
N GLY A 7 0.59 -14.10 -15.98
CA GLY A 7 0.49 -15.51 -16.34
C GLY A 7 0.22 -16.48 -15.19
N GLY A 8 -0.09 -15.98 -14.00
CA GLY A 8 -0.39 -16.81 -12.82
C GLY A 8 -1.88 -17.21 -12.67
N SER A 9 -2.67 -17.15 -13.74
CA SER A 9 -4.10 -17.48 -13.76
C SER A 9 -4.36 -18.82 -14.42
N PRO A 10 -5.45 -19.52 -14.07
CA PRO A 10 -5.92 -20.70 -14.80
C PRO A 10 -6.41 -20.41 -16.22
N LEU A 11 -6.64 -19.13 -16.58
CA LEU A 11 -6.91 -18.67 -17.94
C LEU A 11 -5.68 -17.90 -18.41
N PRO A 12 -4.70 -18.56 -19.07
CA PRO A 12 -3.49 -17.89 -19.50
C PRO A 12 -3.79 -16.89 -20.63
N LEU A 13 -3.18 -15.71 -20.53
CA LEU A 13 -3.00 -14.82 -21.67
C LEU A 13 -1.92 -15.41 -22.59
N ASP A 14 -2.03 -15.20 -23.88
CA ASP A 14 -1.06 -15.72 -24.87
C ASP A 14 0.38 -15.24 -24.59
N GLN A 15 0.53 -14.05 -24.00
CA GLN A 15 1.81 -13.49 -23.60
C GLN A 15 1.71 -12.86 -22.21
N PRO A 16 2.30 -13.47 -21.16
CA PRO A 16 2.33 -12.86 -19.85
C PRO A 16 3.22 -11.61 -19.82
N LEU A 17 2.75 -10.55 -19.17
CA LEU A 17 3.52 -9.32 -19.01
C LEU A 17 4.44 -9.40 -17.80
N PRO A 18 5.70 -8.96 -17.91
CA PRO A 18 6.56 -8.76 -16.76
C PRO A 18 5.98 -7.75 -15.77
N ILE A 19 6.22 -7.98 -14.47
CA ILE A 19 5.67 -7.13 -13.39
C ILE A 19 6.07 -5.66 -13.56
N TYR A 20 7.30 -5.37 -13.99
CA TYR A 20 7.76 -4.00 -14.21
C TYR A 20 6.99 -3.29 -15.34
N THR A 21 6.63 -4.02 -16.43
CA THR A 21 5.77 -3.49 -17.49
C THR A 21 4.37 -3.17 -16.96
N ILE A 22 3.77 -4.08 -16.20
CA ILE A 22 2.46 -3.88 -15.58
C ILE A 22 2.50 -2.63 -14.69
N MET A 23 3.53 -2.48 -13.86
CA MET A 23 3.67 -1.32 -12.98
C MET A 23 3.85 0.00 -13.74
N PHE A 24 4.65 0.00 -14.78
CA PHE A 24 4.85 1.19 -15.62
C PHE A 24 3.51 1.68 -16.18
N PHE A 25 2.77 0.81 -16.86
CA PHE A 25 1.47 1.18 -17.44
C PHE A 25 0.43 1.52 -16.38
N GLN A 26 0.37 0.79 -15.28
CA GLN A 26 -0.51 1.10 -14.15
C GLN A 26 -0.29 2.53 -13.62
N ASN A 27 0.96 2.92 -13.40
CA ASN A 27 1.30 4.23 -12.84
C ASN A 27 1.06 5.34 -13.87
N ILE A 28 1.39 5.15 -15.16
CA ILE A 28 1.09 6.13 -16.20
C ILE A 28 -0.41 6.35 -16.36
N ILE A 29 -1.19 5.29 -16.45
CA ILE A 29 -2.65 5.38 -16.57
C ILE A 29 -3.23 6.09 -15.34
N GLY A 30 -2.79 5.71 -14.15
CA GLY A 30 -3.20 6.36 -12.92
C GLY A 30 -2.84 7.85 -12.87
N MET A 31 -1.63 8.22 -13.30
CA MET A 31 -1.17 9.60 -13.41
C MET A 31 -2.06 10.41 -14.37
N LEU A 32 -2.37 9.85 -15.55
CA LEU A 32 -3.23 10.53 -16.53
C LEU A 32 -4.64 10.76 -15.98
N LEU A 33 -5.21 9.78 -15.30
CA LEU A 33 -6.55 9.90 -14.68
C LEU A 33 -6.58 10.96 -13.58
N ILE A 34 -5.62 10.97 -12.69
CA ILE A 34 -5.50 12.00 -11.63
C ILE A 34 -5.25 13.37 -12.26
N SER A 35 -4.41 13.47 -13.28
CA SER A 35 -4.15 14.73 -14.00
C SER A 35 -5.44 15.28 -14.63
N ALA A 36 -6.21 14.42 -15.30
CA ALA A 36 -7.49 14.80 -15.89
C ALA A 36 -8.51 15.25 -14.82
N TRP A 37 -8.50 14.58 -13.65
CA TRP A 37 -9.36 14.97 -12.54
C TRP A 37 -8.97 16.33 -11.97
N ILE A 38 -7.69 16.57 -11.68
CA ILE A 38 -7.20 17.87 -11.17
C ILE A 38 -7.49 18.99 -12.20
N TRP A 39 -7.32 18.71 -13.50
CA TRP A 39 -7.59 19.71 -14.55
C TRP A 39 -9.06 20.11 -14.59
N LYS A 40 -9.98 19.16 -14.42
CA LYS A 40 -11.43 19.51 -14.37
C LYS A 40 -11.78 20.45 -13.25
N THR A 41 -11.03 20.48 -12.16
CA THR A 41 -11.26 21.41 -11.02
C THR A 41 -10.80 22.84 -11.33
N LYS A 42 -10.14 23.08 -12.47
CA LYS A 42 -9.54 24.38 -12.88
C LYS A 42 -8.49 24.92 -11.88
N GLN A 43 -8.05 24.12 -10.94
CA GLN A 43 -7.10 24.49 -9.88
C GLN A 43 -5.77 23.75 -10.00
N PHE A 44 -5.39 23.30 -11.20
CA PHE A 44 -4.22 22.45 -11.43
C PHE A 44 -2.93 23.03 -10.83
N LYS A 45 -2.64 24.31 -11.11
CA LYS A 45 -1.44 24.96 -10.55
C LYS A 45 -1.52 25.13 -9.03
N LEU A 46 -2.70 25.41 -8.50
CA LEU A 46 -2.90 25.65 -7.08
C LEU A 46 -2.77 24.34 -6.29
N GLU A 47 -3.34 23.24 -6.80
CA GLU A 47 -3.27 21.95 -6.13
C GLU A 47 -1.90 21.31 -6.16
N LEU A 48 -1.11 21.54 -7.23
CA LEU A 48 0.25 21.02 -7.35
C LEU A 48 1.31 21.98 -6.81
N ASN A 49 0.93 23.18 -6.37
CA ASN A 49 1.87 24.07 -5.71
C ASN A 49 2.06 23.61 -4.26
N THR A 50 3.27 23.16 -3.95
CA THR A 50 3.62 22.70 -2.60
C THR A 50 4.54 23.70 -1.91
N ASN A 51 4.26 23.99 -0.65
CA ASN A 51 5.16 24.77 0.22
C ASN A 51 6.27 23.92 0.83
N ARG A 52 6.26 22.59 0.60
CA ARG A 52 7.20 21.64 1.18
C ARG A 52 7.83 20.69 0.16
N PRO A 53 8.46 21.21 -0.90
CA PRO A 53 9.01 20.39 -1.99
C PRO A 53 10.03 19.37 -1.48
N TRP A 54 10.81 19.71 -0.46
CA TRP A 54 11.78 18.82 0.15
C TRP A 54 11.13 17.59 0.80
N LEU A 55 10.01 17.79 1.51
CA LEU A 55 9.30 16.69 2.17
C LEU A 55 8.64 15.75 1.14
N HIS A 56 8.11 16.32 0.04
CA HIS A 56 7.64 15.53 -1.11
C HIS A 56 8.75 14.72 -1.76
N THR A 57 9.90 15.34 -2.01
CA THR A 57 11.06 14.66 -2.60
C THR A 57 11.51 13.51 -1.71
N PHE A 58 11.62 13.75 -0.40
CA PHE A 58 12.03 12.72 0.55
C PHE A 58 11.02 11.56 0.61
N ARG A 59 9.71 11.86 0.60
CA ARG A 59 8.65 10.87 0.51
C ARG A 59 8.74 10.04 -0.77
N ILE A 60 8.96 10.66 -1.93
CA ILE A 60 9.08 9.95 -3.20
C ILE A 60 10.32 9.05 -3.19
N ILE A 61 11.44 9.53 -2.67
CA ILE A 61 12.66 8.74 -2.52
C ILE A 61 12.40 7.53 -1.61
N THR A 62 11.73 7.71 -0.47
CA THR A 62 11.40 6.58 0.42
C THR A 62 10.47 5.58 -0.25
N ALA A 63 9.43 6.02 -0.95
CA ALA A 63 8.55 5.13 -1.72
C ALA A 63 9.33 4.36 -2.80
N ALA A 64 10.18 5.05 -3.55
CA ALA A 64 11.00 4.47 -4.61
C ALA A 64 12.02 3.44 -4.07
N LEU A 65 12.72 3.78 -2.99
CA LEU A 65 13.66 2.87 -2.32
C LEU A 65 12.93 1.64 -1.76
N GLY A 66 11.76 1.85 -1.13
CA GLY A 66 10.95 0.74 -0.61
C GLY A 66 10.54 -0.24 -1.72
N ILE A 67 10.09 0.27 -2.86
CA ILE A 67 9.74 -0.53 -4.04
C ILE A 67 10.99 -1.24 -4.59
N GLY A 68 12.10 -0.54 -4.75
CA GLY A 68 13.35 -1.12 -5.25
C GLY A 68 13.87 -2.25 -4.35
N LEU A 69 13.90 -2.03 -3.03
CA LEU A 69 14.32 -3.05 -2.05
C LEU A 69 13.37 -4.27 -2.07
N TRP A 70 12.06 -4.03 -2.19
CA TRP A 70 11.06 -5.09 -2.31
C TRP A 70 11.31 -5.96 -3.55
N TYR A 71 11.51 -5.35 -4.73
CA TYR A 71 11.80 -6.10 -5.95
C TYR A 71 13.13 -6.82 -5.88
N LEU A 72 14.15 -6.16 -5.34
CA LEU A 72 15.45 -6.77 -5.16
C LEU A 72 15.36 -8.00 -4.25
N SER A 73 14.54 -7.93 -3.18
CA SER A 73 14.32 -9.08 -2.30
C SER A 73 13.68 -10.26 -3.02
N LEU A 74 12.68 -10.01 -3.88
CA LEU A 74 12.00 -11.04 -4.67
C LEU A 74 12.90 -11.78 -5.66
N ARG A 75 14.04 -11.18 -6.01
CA ARG A 75 15.05 -11.82 -6.87
C ARG A 75 15.84 -12.91 -6.14
N TYR A 76 16.10 -12.73 -4.86
CA TYR A 76 17.01 -13.59 -4.08
C TYR A 76 16.29 -14.47 -3.08
N ILE A 77 15.06 -14.13 -2.71
CA ILE A 77 14.32 -14.83 -1.66
C ILE A 77 12.91 -15.19 -2.16
N PRO A 78 12.38 -16.36 -1.79
CA PRO A 78 10.99 -16.73 -2.11
C PRO A 78 9.98 -15.68 -1.65
N VAL A 79 8.94 -15.46 -2.45
CA VAL A 79 7.88 -14.46 -2.19
C VAL A 79 7.27 -14.63 -0.80
N THR A 80 7.06 -15.88 -0.37
CA THR A 80 6.52 -16.21 0.96
C THR A 80 7.36 -15.65 2.10
N GLN A 81 8.69 -15.73 1.98
CA GLN A 81 9.63 -15.19 2.98
C GLN A 81 9.67 -13.67 2.95
N VAL A 82 9.64 -13.05 1.76
CA VAL A 82 9.58 -11.58 1.61
C VAL A 82 8.32 -11.05 2.29
N VAL A 83 7.17 -11.66 2.03
CA VAL A 83 5.90 -11.28 2.68
C VAL A 83 5.97 -11.48 4.19
N ALA A 84 6.48 -12.62 4.65
CA ALA A 84 6.63 -12.93 6.07
C ALA A 84 7.47 -11.89 6.81
N LEU A 85 8.65 -11.54 6.28
CA LEU A 85 9.53 -10.54 6.88
C LEU A 85 8.93 -9.14 6.86
N SER A 86 8.11 -8.82 5.84
CA SER A 86 7.42 -7.53 5.74
C SER A 86 6.31 -7.34 6.77
N PHE A 87 5.88 -8.39 7.48
CA PHE A 87 4.91 -8.28 8.58
C PHE A 87 5.42 -7.48 9.78
N ILE A 88 6.70 -7.11 9.81
CA ILE A 88 7.23 -6.14 10.78
C ILE A 88 6.77 -4.70 10.49
N ALA A 89 6.38 -4.38 9.24
CA ALA A 89 6.00 -3.03 8.84
C ALA A 89 4.90 -2.37 9.70
N PRO A 90 3.81 -3.05 10.11
CA PRO A 90 2.83 -2.47 11.01
C PRO A 90 3.42 -1.99 12.34
N ILE A 91 4.34 -2.77 12.93
CA ILE A 91 5.00 -2.41 14.19
C ILE A 91 5.85 -1.15 14.01
N ILE A 92 6.67 -1.14 12.97
CA ILE A 92 7.52 0.03 12.64
C ILE A 92 6.65 1.26 12.36
N THR A 93 5.54 1.10 11.63
CA THR A 93 4.62 2.19 11.30
C THR A 93 4.00 2.81 12.56
N VAL A 94 3.57 1.98 13.54
CA VAL A 94 3.03 2.48 14.81
C VAL A 94 4.09 3.22 15.60
N LEU A 95 5.28 2.64 15.74
CA LEU A 95 6.37 3.28 16.47
C LEU A 95 6.74 4.62 15.82
N ALA A 96 6.87 4.65 14.49
CA ALA A 96 7.18 5.89 13.77
C ALA A 96 6.04 6.92 13.88
N ALA A 97 4.77 6.53 13.83
CA ALA A 97 3.64 7.44 13.99
C ALA A 97 3.59 8.06 15.40
N VAL A 98 3.82 7.24 16.43
CA VAL A 98 3.84 7.72 17.82
C VAL A 98 5.05 8.65 18.07
N LEU A 99 6.24 8.27 17.62
CA LEU A 99 7.47 9.01 17.90
C LEU A 99 7.61 10.27 17.04
N ILE A 100 7.29 10.19 15.74
CA ILE A 100 7.51 11.29 14.77
C ILE A 100 6.29 12.20 14.71
N LEU A 101 5.09 11.62 14.54
CA LEU A 101 3.84 12.40 14.41
C LEU A 101 3.23 12.77 15.74
N ARG A 102 3.75 12.23 16.85
CA ARG A 102 3.22 12.40 18.22
C ARG A 102 1.73 12.05 18.31
N GLU A 103 1.32 10.99 17.60
CA GLU A 103 -0.05 10.52 17.63
C GLU A 103 -0.41 9.93 18.98
N ASN A 104 -1.66 10.13 19.39
CA ASN A 104 -2.18 9.53 20.62
C ASN A 104 -2.29 8.01 20.45
N PHE A 105 -1.72 7.29 21.40
CA PHE A 105 -1.72 5.82 21.41
C PHE A 105 -2.40 5.32 22.68
N ASP A 106 -3.73 5.52 22.73
CA ASP A 106 -4.57 5.09 23.84
C ASP A 106 -4.68 3.57 23.94
N LEU A 107 -5.23 3.06 25.04
CA LEU A 107 -5.33 1.62 25.31
C LEU A 107 -6.17 0.91 24.22
N GLN A 108 -7.22 1.53 23.73
CA GLN A 108 -8.08 0.96 22.70
C GLN A 108 -7.32 0.74 21.38
N ARG A 109 -6.52 1.73 20.96
CA ARG A 109 -5.67 1.61 19.76
C ARG A 109 -4.57 0.56 19.96
N LYS A 110 -3.97 0.49 21.16
CA LYS A 110 -3.00 -0.57 21.49
C LYS A 110 -3.60 -1.96 21.29
N ILE A 111 -4.77 -2.21 21.87
CA ILE A 111 -5.47 -3.49 21.73
C ILE A 111 -5.79 -3.78 20.25
N ALA A 112 -6.36 -2.81 19.53
CA ALA A 112 -6.70 -2.98 18.12
C ALA A 112 -5.47 -3.28 17.25
N VAL A 113 -4.37 -2.57 17.45
CA VAL A 113 -3.12 -2.78 16.72
C VAL A 113 -2.54 -4.17 17.02
N ILE A 114 -2.51 -4.58 18.29
CA ILE A 114 -2.02 -5.92 18.68
C ILE A 114 -2.88 -7.00 18.03
N LEU A 115 -4.21 -6.88 18.10
CA LEU A 115 -5.12 -7.83 17.45
C LEU A 115 -4.92 -7.87 15.93
N SER A 116 -4.77 -6.70 15.26
CA SER A 116 -4.57 -6.67 13.80
C SER A 116 -3.25 -7.32 13.38
N ILE A 117 -2.17 -7.09 14.12
CA ILE A 117 -0.86 -7.71 13.87
C ILE A 117 -0.94 -9.23 14.11
N SER A 118 -1.54 -9.64 15.23
CA SER A 118 -1.69 -11.06 15.56
C SER A 118 -2.54 -11.81 14.53
N GLY A 119 -3.67 -11.22 14.11
CA GLY A 119 -4.52 -11.79 13.07
C GLY A 119 -3.82 -11.86 11.71
N GLY A 120 -3.05 -10.82 11.35
CA GLY A 120 -2.23 -10.83 10.15
C GLY A 120 -1.13 -11.89 10.19
N PHE A 121 -0.50 -12.08 11.33
CA PHE A 121 0.49 -13.16 11.55
C PHE A 121 -0.12 -14.55 11.37
N LEU A 122 -1.32 -14.78 11.89
CA LEU A 122 -2.03 -16.04 11.72
C LEU A 122 -2.39 -16.35 10.25
N ILE A 123 -2.76 -15.31 9.47
CA ILE A 123 -3.07 -15.47 8.04
C ILE A 123 -1.79 -15.72 7.23
N ALA A 124 -0.75 -14.91 7.47
CA ALA A 124 0.48 -14.96 6.68
C ALA A 124 1.40 -16.12 7.02
N ARG A 125 1.29 -16.68 8.24
CA ARG A 125 2.13 -17.78 8.75
C ARG A 125 3.62 -17.57 8.47
N PRO A 126 4.17 -16.40 8.85
CA PRO A 126 5.60 -16.10 8.62
C PRO A 126 6.53 -17.11 9.32
N ASP A 127 6.09 -17.71 10.44
CA ASP A 127 6.78 -18.79 11.14
C ASP A 127 7.09 -19.96 10.21
N ARG A 128 6.10 -20.48 9.49
CA ARG A 128 6.29 -21.58 8.55
C ARG A 128 7.13 -21.20 7.34
N ALA A 129 6.93 -19.99 6.84
CA ALA A 129 7.71 -19.48 5.71
C ALA A 129 9.21 -19.33 6.03
N LEU A 130 9.54 -18.98 7.29
CA LEU A 130 10.93 -18.82 7.74
C LEU A 130 11.56 -20.16 8.15
N ILE A 131 10.84 -21.03 8.84
CA ILE A 131 11.35 -22.34 9.28
C ILE A 131 11.70 -23.24 8.09
N ASN A 132 10.88 -23.21 7.04
CA ASN A 132 11.11 -24.00 5.83
C ASN A 132 12.18 -23.38 4.90
N SER A 133 12.84 -22.28 5.32
CA SER A 133 13.88 -21.66 4.52
C SER A 133 15.22 -22.36 4.70
N THR A 134 15.77 -22.88 3.61
CA THR A 134 17.14 -23.41 3.57
C THR A 134 18.20 -22.31 3.39
N ILE A 135 17.77 -21.05 3.17
CA ILE A 135 18.66 -19.95 2.80
C ILE A 135 18.66 -18.91 3.92
N TYR A 136 19.53 -19.05 4.91
CA TYR A 136 19.93 -17.95 5.79
C TYR A 136 20.91 -17.06 5.03
N SER A 137 20.44 -15.97 4.47
CA SER A 137 21.25 -15.06 3.70
C SER A 137 21.04 -13.62 4.18
N TRP A 138 22.09 -12.78 4.06
CA TRP A 138 21.98 -11.33 4.32
C TRP A 138 20.89 -10.65 3.46
N TYR A 139 20.48 -11.28 2.34
CA TYR A 139 19.33 -10.82 1.53
C TYR A 139 18.01 -10.73 2.30
N MET A 140 17.86 -11.43 3.44
CA MET A 140 16.70 -11.30 4.33
C MET A 140 16.59 -9.91 4.97
N LEU A 141 17.66 -9.13 5.00
CA LEU A 141 17.61 -7.73 5.45
C LEU A 141 16.88 -6.82 4.45
N LEU A 142 16.83 -7.17 3.16
CA LEU A 142 16.20 -6.34 2.14
C LEU A 142 14.70 -6.10 2.40
N PRO A 143 13.85 -7.12 2.65
CA PRO A 143 12.44 -6.88 2.95
C PRO A 143 12.22 -6.20 4.31
N LEU A 144 13.12 -6.37 5.28
CA LEU A 144 13.06 -5.62 6.55
C LEU A 144 13.35 -4.13 6.32
N LEU A 145 14.36 -3.80 5.53
CA LEU A 145 14.66 -2.43 5.13
C LEU A 145 13.52 -1.85 4.29
N ALA A 146 12.95 -2.61 3.36
CA ALA A 146 11.78 -2.20 2.60
C ALA A 146 10.59 -1.87 3.53
N ALA A 147 10.31 -2.73 4.52
CA ALA A 147 9.26 -2.51 5.51
C ALA A 147 9.49 -1.22 6.32
N PHE A 148 10.73 -0.96 6.72
CA PHE A 148 11.10 0.27 7.41
C PHE A 148 10.86 1.51 6.54
N VAL A 149 11.35 1.48 5.31
CA VAL A 149 11.23 2.61 4.36
C VAL A 149 9.77 2.87 3.98
N PHE A 150 8.95 1.83 3.74
CA PHE A 150 7.51 1.97 3.52
C PHE A 150 6.77 2.51 4.74
N SER A 151 7.24 2.20 5.95
CA SER A 151 6.65 2.77 7.16
C SER A 151 6.94 4.26 7.26
N LEU A 152 8.16 4.71 6.90
CA LEU A 152 8.50 6.12 6.80
C LEU A 152 7.66 6.85 5.73
N ASP A 153 7.46 6.26 4.55
CA ASP A 153 6.61 6.84 3.50
C ASP A 153 5.19 7.14 4.01
N LYS A 154 4.60 6.23 4.78
CA LYS A 154 3.27 6.44 5.39
C LYS A 154 3.26 7.61 6.38
N VAL A 155 4.29 7.70 7.22
CA VAL A 155 4.43 8.78 8.20
C VAL A 155 4.63 10.12 7.51
N LEU A 156 5.49 10.18 6.49
CA LEU A 156 5.71 11.38 5.67
C LEU A 156 4.44 11.80 4.92
N THR A 157 3.70 10.84 4.39
CA THR A 157 2.39 11.08 3.76
C THR A 157 1.44 11.75 4.74
N ARG A 158 1.33 11.22 5.96
CA ARG A 158 0.47 11.81 6.99
C ARG A 158 0.94 13.20 7.40
N GLU A 159 2.25 13.42 7.52
CA GLU A 159 2.81 14.73 7.87
C GLU A 159 2.50 15.79 6.81
N LEU A 160 2.65 15.47 5.52
CA LEU A 160 2.27 16.36 4.42
C LEU A 160 0.78 16.71 4.46
N LEU A 161 -0.08 15.71 4.70
CA LEU A 161 -1.53 15.92 4.77
C LEU A 161 -1.95 16.74 5.99
N LYS A 162 -1.24 16.65 7.13
CA LYS A 162 -1.44 17.54 8.28
C LYS A 162 -1.13 19.00 7.95
N GLN A 163 -0.27 19.24 6.97
CA GLN A 163 0.13 20.57 6.50
C GLN A 163 -0.72 21.08 5.33
N TYR A 164 -1.93 20.53 5.19
CA TYR A 164 -2.93 20.91 4.19
C TYR A 164 -2.54 20.63 2.72
N GLU A 165 -1.60 19.72 2.49
CA GLU A 165 -1.34 19.23 1.14
C GLU A 165 -2.52 18.38 0.64
N SER A 166 -2.83 18.50 -0.64
CA SER A 166 -3.97 17.80 -1.23
C SER A 166 -3.69 16.29 -1.41
N PRO A 167 -4.61 15.39 -1.01
CA PRO A 167 -4.49 13.96 -1.30
C PRO A 167 -4.35 13.64 -2.79
N ARG A 168 -4.95 14.48 -3.66
CA ARG A 168 -4.83 14.37 -5.12
C ARG A 168 -3.41 14.70 -5.57
N ALA A 169 -2.83 15.78 -5.04
CA ALA A 169 -1.45 16.15 -5.32
C ALA A 169 -0.48 15.07 -4.88
N LEU A 170 -0.63 14.53 -3.66
CA LEU A 170 0.20 13.44 -3.16
C LEU A 170 0.12 12.19 -4.05
N THR A 171 -1.09 11.86 -4.52
CA THR A 171 -1.29 10.73 -5.43
C THR A 171 -0.64 11.02 -6.79
N TRP A 172 -0.82 12.21 -7.33
CA TRP A 172 -0.24 12.62 -8.60
C TRP A 172 1.29 12.56 -8.57
N TYR A 173 1.91 13.15 -7.56
CA TYR A 173 3.37 13.10 -7.39
C TYR A 173 3.88 11.67 -7.31
N LEU A 174 3.24 10.83 -6.51
CA LEU A 174 3.65 9.43 -6.36
C LEU A 174 3.64 8.70 -7.70
N LEU A 175 2.52 8.72 -8.42
CA LEU A 175 2.35 8.00 -9.69
C LEU A 175 3.28 8.54 -10.78
N THR A 176 3.46 9.88 -10.85
CA THR A 176 4.31 10.55 -11.83
C THR A 176 5.78 10.17 -11.68
N PHE A 177 6.27 10.05 -10.45
CA PHE A 177 7.69 9.77 -10.23
C PHE A 177 8.00 8.27 -10.13
N ILE A 178 7.03 7.42 -9.76
CA ILE A 178 7.23 5.96 -9.76
C ILE A 178 7.17 5.38 -11.18
N ALA A 179 6.39 5.98 -12.10
CA ALA A 179 6.32 5.50 -13.47
C ALA A 179 7.71 5.45 -14.16
N PRO A 180 8.51 6.54 -14.21
CA PRO A 180 9.86 6.48 -14.78
C PRO A 180 10.78 5.50 -14.05
N LEU A 181 10.62 5.31 -12.74
CA LEU A 181 11.44 4.36 -11.99
C LEU A 181 11.21 2.92 -12.46
N SER A 182 9.99 2.61 -12.87
CA SER A 182 9.65 1.28 -13.43
C SER A 182 10.30 1.02 -14.80
N LEU A 183 10.83 2.06 -15.48
CA LEU A 183 11.60 1.91 -16.72
C LEU A 183 12.99 1.31 -16.46
N LEU A 184 13.59 1.51 -15.30
CA LEU A 184 14.92 0.99 -15.00
C LEU A 184 15.01 -0.54 -15.16
N PRO A 185 14.12 -1.35 -14.57
CA PRO A 185 14.09 -2.78 -14.86
C PRO A 185 13.79 -3.10 -16.33
N MET A 186 12.96 -2.30 -17.00
CA MET A 186 12.64 -2.52 -18.42
C MET A 186 13.87 -2.32 -19.33
N LEU A 187 14.72 -1.34 -19.03
CA LEU A 187 15.97 -1.11 -19.74
C LEU A 187 16.97 -2.25 -19.53
N TYR A 188 16.96 -2.88 -18.35
CA TYR A 188 17.87 -3.97 -18.01
C TYR A 188 17.41 -5.33 -18.52
N TYR A 189 16.13 -5.66 -18.37
CA TYR A 189 15.57 -6.99 -18.72
C TYR A 189 14.91 -7.04 -20.10
N GLY A 190 14.78 -5.90 -20.77
CA GLY A 190 14.15 -5.78 -22.07
C GLY A 190 12.71 -5.25 -22.01
N TRP A 191 12.32 -4.61 -23.10
CA TRP A 191 10.98 -4.05 -23.28
C TRP A 191 10.03 -5.12 -23.79
N VAL A 192 8.92 -5.35 -23.07
CA VAL A 192 7.81 -6.19 -23.54
C VAL A 192 6.58 -5.28 -23.72
N SER A 193 6.13 -5.14 -24.97
CA SER A 193 4.97 -4.31 -25.31
C SER A 193 3.67 -5.03 -24.95
N PRO A 194 2.70 -4.36 -24.29
CA PRO A 194 1.36 -4.91 -24.13
C PRO A 194 0.66 -5.08 -25.48
N THR A 195 -0.06 -6.17 -25.64
CA THR A 195 -0.96 -6.39 -26.77
C THR A 195 -2.32 -5.73 -26.52
N THR A 196 -3.18 -5.70 -27.53
CA THR A 196 -4.55 -5.16 -27.42
C THR A 196 -5.38 -5.86 -26.36
N GLU A 197 -5.13 -7.14 -26.10
CA GLU A 197 -5.80 -7.94 -25.06
C GLU A 197 -5.48 -7.47 -23.65
N HIS A 198 -4.26 -6.93 -23.42
CA HIS A 198 -3.84 -6.42 -22.11
C HIS A 198 -4.44 -5.05 -21.78
N LEU A 199 -4.79 -4.24 -22.80
CA LEU A 199 -5.20 -2.84 -22.60
C LEU A 199 -6.39 -2.67 -21.65
N PRO A 200 -7.52 -3.42 -21.77
CA PRO A 200 -8.65 -3.27 -20.86
C PRO A 200 -8.27 -3.55 -19.41
N TRP A 201 -7.44 -4.56 -19.19
CA TRP A 201 -7.01 -4.97 -17.87
C TRP A 201 -6.00 -3.98 -17.25
N LEU A 202 -5.11 -3.41 -18.07
CA LEU A 202 -4.19 -2.36 -17.64
C LEU A 202 -4.93 -1.07 -17.30
N LEU A 203 -5.95 -0.69 -18.10
CA LEU A 203 -6.82 0.45 -17.83
C LEU A 203 -7.57 0.25 -16.50
N LEU A 204 -8.16 -0.92 -16.30
CA LEU A 204 -8.84 -1.26 -15.05
C LEU A 204 -7.87 -1.23 -13.87
N LEU A 205 -6.69 -1.83 -14.01
CA LEU A 205 -5.67 -1.87 -12.95
C LEU A 205 -5.15 -0.47 -12.60
N GLY A 206 -4.86 0.36 -13.62
CA GLY A 206 -4.42 1.73 -13.43
C GLY A 206 -5.47 2.59 -12.76
N SER A 207 -6.73 2.44 -13.15
CA SER A 207 -7.86 3.16 -12.54
C SER A 207 -8.07 2.76 -11.09
N LEU A 208 -8.10 1.47 -10.79
CA LEU A 208 -8.23 0.96 -9.43
C LEU A 208 -7.01 1.33 -8.57
N GLY A 209 -5.80 1.29 -9.15
CA GLY A 209 -4.57 1.70 -8.48
C GLY A 209 -4.60 3.18 -8.07
N ALA A 210 -4.96 4.06 -9.01
CA ALA A 210 -5.09 5.49 -8.74
C ALA A 210 -6.15 5.78 -7.68
N LEU A 211 -7.32 5.14 -7.77
CA LEU A 211 -8.38 5.25 -6.78
C LEU A 211 -7.93 4.77 -5.39
N ALA A 212 -7.23 3.64 -5.33
CA ALA A 212 -6.70 3.10 -4.09
C ALA A 212 -5.70 4.07 -3.44
N HIS A 213 -4.71 4.57 -4.20
CA HIS A 213 -3.74 5.54 -3.67
C HIS A 213 -4.41 6.83 -3.19
N TYR A 214 -5.38 7.34 -3.96
CA TYR A 214 -6.16 8.50 -3.52
C TYR A 214 -6.96 8.22 -2.25
N ALA A 215 -7.65 7.08 -2.18
CA ALA A 215 -8.43 6.70 -1.01
C ALA A 215 -7.55 6.54 0.24
N PHE A 216 -6.35 5.94 0.12
CA PHE A 216 -5.39 5.86 1.20
C PHE A 216 -4.90 7.23 1.65
N ASN A 217 -4.52 8.11 0.72
CA ASN A 217 -4.11 9.48 1.05
C ASN A 217 -5.25 10.25 1.70
N LYS A 218 -6.49 10.09 1.20
CA LYS A 218 -7.67 10.72 1.82
C LYS A 218 -7.96 10.18 3.22
N ALA A 219 -7.77 8.89 3.45
CA ALA A 219 -7.87 8.32 4.79
C ALA A 219 -6.82 8.89 5.75
N TYR A 220 -5.56 9.00 5.31
CA TYR A 220 -4.49 9.61 6.09
C TYR A 220 -4.67 11.13 6.32
N GLU A 221 -5.42 11.83 5.49
CA GLU A 221 -5.84 13.21 5.75
C GLU A 221 -6.84 13.27 6.90
N LEU A 222 -7.79 12.35 6.93
CA LEU A 222 -8.93 12.36 7.85
C LEU A 222 -8.63 11.73 9.22
N ALA A 223 -7.69 10.79 9.29
CA ALA A 223 -7.45 10.03 10.51
C ALA A 223 -5.95 9.74 10.74
N GLU A 224 -5.61 9.50 12.01
CA GLU A 224 -4.27 9.15 12.44
C GLU A 224 -3.83 7.79 11.91
N VAL A 225 -2.53 7.62 11.66
CA VAL A 225 -1.94 6.37 11.11
C VAL A 225 -2.22 5.21 12.06
N THR A 226 -2.06 5.42 13.36
CA THR A 226 -2.31 4.42 14.41
C THR A 226 -3.76 3.92 14.43
N PHE A 227 -4.71 4.80 14.10
CA PHE A 227 -6.12 4.45 13.97
C PHE A 227 -6.41 3.66 12.69
N LEU A 228 -5.78 4.04 11.57
CA LEU A 228 -6.04 3.43 10.26
C LEU A 228 -5.40 2.04 10.08
N LEU A 229 -4.37 1.73 10.88
CA LEU A 229 -3.58 0.52 10.70
C LEU A 229 -4.40 -0.79 10.79
N PRO A 230 -5.31 -0.98 11.76
CA PRO A 230 -6.17 -2.16 11.81
C PRO A 230 -7.09 -2.30 10.59
N PHE A 231 -7.61 -1.18 10.07
CA PHE A 231 -8.40 -1.19 8.83
C PHE A 231 -7.54 -1.59 7.62
N GLY A 232 -6.26 -1.18 7.62
CA GLY A 232 -5.29 -1.64 6.62
C GLY A 232 -5.09 -3.15 6.62
N ALA A 233 -5.20 -3.81 7.78
CA ALA A 233 -5.14 -5.26 7.88
C ALA A 233 -6.39 -5.95 7.29
N ALA A 234 -7.55 -5.29 7.29
CA ALA A 234 -8.79 -5.83 6.71
C ALA A 234 -8.66 -6.13 5.20
N LYS A 235 -7.69 -5.53 4.49
CA LYS A 235 -7.36 -5.88 3.11
C LYS A 235 -7.06 -7.38 2.94
N LEU A 236 -6.49 -8.04 3.97
CA LEU A 236 -6.18 -9.47 3.93
C LEU A 236 -7.46 -10.31 3.83
N ILE A 237 -8.52 -9.89 4.51
CA ILE A 237 -9.84 -10.52 4.44
C ILE A 237 -10.41 -10.40 3.03
N ILE A 238 -10.36 -9.18 2.46
CA ILE A 238 -10.83 -8.91 1.11
C ILE A 238 -10.01 -9.71 0.08
N CYS A 239 -8.70 -9.78 0.25
CA CYS A 239 -7.83 -10.58 -0.61
C CYS A 239 -8.16 -12.08 -0.52
N ALA A 240 -8.42 -12.61 0.67
CA ALA A 240 -8.79 -14.00 0.86
C ALA A 240 -10.15 -14.32 0.20
N LEU A 241 -11.14 -13.45 0.37
CA LEU A 241 -12.44 -13.59 -0.28
C LEU A 241 -12.34 -13.51 -1.81
N ALA A 242 -11.57 -12.53 -2.33
CA ALA A 242 -11.33 -12.38 -3.76
C ALA A 242 -10.59 -13.60 -4.34
N SER A 243 -9.61 -14.16 -3.61
CA SER A 243 -8.91 -15.37 -4.01
C SER A 243 -9.86 -16.58 -4.07
N TYR A 244 -10.77 -16.68 -3.10
CA TYR A 244 -11.80 -17.71 -3.10
C TYR A 244 -12.75 -17.58 -4.29
N ILE A 245 -13.27 -16.38 -4.56
CA ILE A 245 -14.27 -16.16 -5.62
C ILE A 245 -13.64 -16.31 -7.02
N ILE A 246 -12.42 -15.78 -7.22
CA ILE A 246 -11.81 -15.68 -8.58
C ILE A 246 -10.98 -16.92 -8.91
N PHE A 247 -10.27 -17.48 -7.92
CA PHE A 247 -9.34 -18.59 -8.13
C PHE A 247 -9.81 -19.89 -7.48
N PHE A 248 -10.98 -19.91 -6.82
CA PHE A 248 -11.51 -21.04 -6.07
C PHE A 248 -10.55 -21.58 -5.01
N GLU A 249 -9.66 -20.70 -4.51
CA GLU A 249 -8.70 -21.04 -3.45
C GLU A 249 -9.36 -20.89 -2.08
N ILE A 250 -9.84 -22.00 -1.51
CA ILE A 250 -10.45 -21.99 -0.17
C ILE A 250 -9.36 -21.83 0.88
N PRO A 251 -9.55 -20.98 1.91
CA PRO A 251 -8.69 -20.97 3.08
C PRO A 251 -8.69 -22.36 3.74
N LYS A 252 -7.61 -23.13 3.54
CA LYS A 252 -7.56 -24.57 3.94
C LYS A 252 -7.21 -24.77 5.41
N THR A 253 -6.75 -23.73 6.10
CA THR A 253 -6.25 -23.87 7.46
C THR A 253 -7.12 -23.15 8.47
N PHE A 254 -7.29 -23.75 9.64
CA PHE A 254 -7.99 -23.14 10.77
C PHE A 254 -7.38 -21.77 11.16
N ASP A 255 -6.05 -21.65 11.06
CA ASP A 255 -5.31 -20.42 11.36
C ASP A 255 -5.78 -19.21 10.52
N MET A 256 -6.12 -19.44 9.23
CA MET A 256 -6.62 -18.38 8.36
C MET A 256 -8.00 -17.88 8.82
N TRP A 257 -8.91 -18.77 9.20
CA TRP A 257 -10.23 -18.40 9.72
C TRP A 257 -10.11 -17.67 11.07
N LEU A 258 -9.23 -18.16 11.94
CA LEU A 258 -8.94 -17.52 13.21
C LEU A 258 -8.36 -16.11 12.99
N GLY A 259 -7.41 -15.96 12.07
CA GLY A 259 -6.81 -14.67 11.74
C GLY A 259 -7.83 -13.68 11.17
N ILE A 260 -8.74 -14.10 10.29
CA ILE A 260 -9.85 -13.29 9.78
C ILE A 260 -10.73 -12.79 10.93
N THR A 261 -11.10 -13.68 11.85
CA THR A 261 -11.92 -13.32 13.01
C THR A 261 -11.23 -12.29 13.91
N VAL A 262 -9.94 -12.50 14.21
CA VAL A 262 -9.15 -11.58 15.05
C VAL A 262 -9.02 -10.19 14.40
N ILE A 263 -8.78 -10.11 13.07
CA ILE A 263 -8.75 -8.82 12.37
C ILE A 263 -10.11 -8.14 12.40
N THR A 264 -11.19 -8.88 12.22
CA THR A 264 -12.55 -8.33 12.29
C THR A 264 -12.84 -7.76 13.68
N LEU A 265 -12.47 -8.47 14.74
CA LEU A 265 -12.58 -7.98 16.13
C LEU A 265 -11.74 -6.72 16.34
N SER A 266 -10.52 -6.66 15.79
CA SER A 266 -9.67 -5.48 15.86
C SER A 266 -10.34 -4.24 15.27
N THR A 267 -10.96 -4.35 14.10
CA THR A 267 -11.67 -3.23 13.47
C THR A 267 -12.93 -2.84 14.25
N MET A 268 -13.65 -3.81 14.84
CA MET A 268 -14.82 -3.57 15.68
C MET A 268 -14.45 -2.81 16.96
N VAL A 269 -13.34 -3.17 17.61
CA VAL A 269 -12.87 -2.48 18.83
C VAL A 269 -12.73 -0.98 18.59
N LEU A 270 -12.22 -0.57 17.41
CA LEU A 270 -12.12 0.86 17.07
C LEU A 270 -13.45 1.50 16.69
N SER A 271 -14.36 0.74 16.10
CA SER A 271 -15.65 1.26 15.61
C SER A 271 -16.64 1.57 16.73
N ILE A 272 -16.53 0.92 17.89
CA ILE A 272 -17.43 1.09 19.03
C ILE A 272 -17.32 2.51 19.64
N ASN A 273 -16.21 3.21 19.44
CA ASN A 273 -16.03 4.55 20.01
C ASN A 273 -16.53 5.65 19.06
N ALA A 274 -17.85 5.71 18.85
CA ALA A 274 -18.52 6.69 18.00
C ALA A 274 -18.23 8.17 18.36
N LYS A 275 -17.69 8.47 19.54
CA LYS A 275 -17.20 9.80 19.93
C LYS A 275 -16.03 10.29 19.06
N PHE A 276 -15.31 9.36 18.42
CA PHE A 276 -14.18 9.68 17.56
C PHE A 276 -14.65 10.30 16.22
N PHE A 277 -15.70 9.78 15.61
CA PHE A 277 -16.26 10.33 14.38
C PHE A 277 -16.86 11.73 14.58
N ASN A 278 -17.46 12.02 15.75
CA ASN A 278 -18.02 13.33 16.06
C ASN A 278 -16.96 14.43 16.25
N LYS A 279 -15.72 14.09 16.58
CA LYS A 279 -14.64 15.08 16.76
C LYS A 279 -14.07 15.57 15.42
N PHE A 280 -14.07 14.73 14.40
CA PHE A 280 -13.59 15.09 13.05
C PHE A 280 -14.66 15.80 12.21
N SER A 281 -15.94 15.52 12.45
CA SER A 281 -17.07 16.21 11.80
C SER A 281 -17.20 17.70 12.20
N LYS A 282 -16.54 18.12 13.27
CA LYS A 282 -16.66 19.48 13.84
C LYS A 282 -15.44 20.39 13.58
N GLN A 283 -14.41 19.95 12.89
CA GLN A 283 -13.38 20.87 12.40
C GLN A 283 -13.86 21.48 11.08
N PRO A 284 -14.27 22.78 11.06
CA PRO A 284 -14.54 23.44 9.80
C PRO A 284 -13.25 23.47 9.00
N LEU A 285 -13.31 23.03 7.75
CA LEU A 285 -12.26 23.28 6.77
C LEU A 285 -11.98 24.78 6.80
N PRO A 286 -10.73 25.23 7.06
CA PRO A 286 -10.39 26.63 6.90
C PRO A 286 -10.63 26.97 5.44
N LEU A 287 -11.64 27.82 5.21
CA LEU A 287 -11.87 28.44 3.91
C LEU A 287 -10.59 29.17 3.55
N ALA A 288 -9.96 28.75 2.43
CA ALA A 288 -8.84 29.46 1.84
C ALA A 288 -9.30 30.89 1.52
N SER A 289 -8.80 31.84 2.31
CA SER A 289 -8.83 33.26 2.00
C SER A 289 -7.72 33.58 1.03
#